data_547fa2c1828e07723ea09d769170796a
#
_entry.id   547fa2c1828e07723ea09d769170796a
#
_cell.length_a   1.000
_cell.length_b   1.000
_cell.length_c   1.000
_cell.angle_alpha   90.00
_cell.angle_beta   90.00
_cell.angle_gamma   90.00
#
_symmetry.space_group_name_H-M   'P 1'
#
loop_
_entity.id
_entity.type
_entity.pdbx_description
1 polymer ?
#
loop_
_entity_poly.entity_id
_entity_poly.type
_entity_poly.pdbx_seq_one_letter_code
_entity_poly.pdbx_strand_id
1 'polypeptide(L)'
;MRLTERKVVATLRQQGYKLTPQRRVVIQAITSNQEHLTPTAIYEKVHQDQLHIGLVTISRTLEILTRLKLICELHAGDNCRSYTISAPGHHHHLICSNCGKVVDFPSCELEEAQQSLSKQTGFRIDGHLLEFIGLCQACQKEYT
;
A
#
# COMPACT_ATOMS: atom_id res chain seq x y z
N MET A 1 10.39 8.73 -4.27
CA MET A 1 10.16 9.75 -3.21
C MET A 1 9.93 9.05 -1.89
N ARG A 2 10.62 9.47 -0.87
CA ARG A 2 10.56 8.80 0.44
C ARG A 2 9.46 9.41 1.31
N LEU A 3 8.61 8.57 1.89
CA LEU A 3 7.61 9.02 2.87
C LEU A 3 8.29 9.24 4.22
N THR A 4 8.08 10.41 4.81
CA THR A 4 8.65 10.75 6.12
C THR A 4 7.54 10.84 7.18
N GLU A 5 7.89 10.55 8.42
CA GLU A 5 6.98 10.71 9.56
C GLU A 5 6.40 12.12 9.59
N ARG A 6 7.23 13.14 9.37
CA ARG A 6 6.84 14.55 9.36
C ARG A 6 5.74 14.83 8.33
N LYS A 7 5.86 14.28 7.11
CA LYS A 7 4.87 14.44 6.05
C LYS A 7 3.55 13.76 6.43
N VAL A 8 3.61 12.56 6.97
CA VAL A 8 2.42 11.81 7.42
C VAL A 8 1.68 12.58 8.51
N VAL A 9 2.40 13.01 9.54
CA VAL A 9 1.83 13.76 10.67
C VAL A 9 1.18 15.06 10.20
N ALA A 10 1.86 15.80 9.30
CA ALA A 10 1.31 17.05 8.74
C ALA A 10 0.01 16.78 7.98
N THR A 11 -0.03 15.75 7.15
CA THR A 11 -1.22 15.38 6.38
C THR A 11 -2.37 14.98 7.29
N LEU A 12 -2.12 14.17 8.32
CA LEU A 12 -3.14 13.78 9.30
C LEU A 12 -3.75 14.99 10.00
N ARG A 13 -2.92 15.91 10.45
CA ARG A 13 -3.39 17.14 11.12
C ARG A 13 -4.22 18.03 10.19
N GLN A 14 -3.79 18.19 8.95
CA GLN A 14 -4.53 18.95 7.94
C GLN A 14 -5.93 18.36 7.67
N GLN A 15 -6.05 17.04 7.74
CA GLN A 15 -7.30 16.33 7.52
C GLN A 15 -8.14 16.13 8.78
N GLY A 16 -7.73 16.73 9.89
CA GLY A 16 -8.48 16.70 11.14
C GLY A 16 -8.33 15.41 11.95
N TYR A 17 -7.40 14.54 11.61
CA TYR A 17 -7.14 13.33 12.37
C TYR A 17 -6.27 13.61 13.59
N LYS A 18 -6.66 13.00 14.71
CA LYS A 18 -5.90 13.10 15.95
C LYS A 18 -4.69 12.16 15.92
N LEU A 19 -3.52 12.72 16.22
CA LEU A 19 -2.29 11.93 16.35
C LEU A 19 -2.19 11.38 17.77
N THR A 20 -2.58 10.12 17.96
CA THR A 20 -2.40 9.43 19.24
C THR A 20 -0.98 8.84 19.33
N PRO A 21 -0.46 8.59 20.54
CA PRO A 21 0.85 7.94 20.69
C PRO A 21 0.94 6.60 19.96
N GLN A 22 -0.13 5.81 19.97
CA GLN A 22 -0.20 4.52 19.30
C GLN A 22 -0.10 4.67 17.78
N ARG A 23 -0.85 5.63 17.18
CA ARG A 23 -0.75 5.92 15.75
C ARG A 23 0.65 6.35 15.36
N ARG A 24 1.28 7.16 16.19
CA ARG A 24 2.64 7.63 15.94
C ARG A 24 3.63 6.46 15.84
N VAL A 25 3.52 5.48 16.72
CA VAL A 25 4.37 4.29 16.70
C VAL A 25 4.17 3.49 15.41
N VAL A 26 2.92 3.30 14.98
CA VAL A 26 2.61 2.63 13.71
C VAL A 26 3.19 3.39 12.53
N ILE A 27 3.05 4.71 12.52
CA ILE A 27 3.61 5.58 11.47
C ILE A 27 5.14 5.47 11.43
N GLN A 28 5.80 5.47 12.57
CA GLN A 28 7.25 5.29 12.66
C GLN A 28 7.69 3.94 12.12
N ALA A 29 6.95 2.87 12.40
CA ALA A 29 7.22 1.53 11.88
C ALA A 29 7.14 1.50 10.35
N ILE A 30 6.15 2.16 9.76
CA ILE A 30 5.96 2.23 8.31
C ILE A 30 7.03 3.11 7.65
N THR A 31 7.30 4.28 8.20
CA THR A 31 8.22 5.24 7.58
C THR A 31 9.69 4.86 7.73
N SER A 32 10.03 4.07 8.73
CA SER A 32 11.38 3.53 8.91
C SER A 32 11.69 2.35 7.99
N ASN A 33 10.66 1.66 7.49
CA ASN A 33 10.79 0.57 6.54
C ASN A 33 9.91 0.87 5.32
N GLN A 34 10.53 1.34 4.25
CA GLN A 34 9.85 1.79 3.02
C GLN A 34 9.53 0.64 2.07
N GLU A 35 9.68 -0.59 2.53
CA GLU A 35 9.34 -1.76 1.77
C GLU A 35 7.89 -2.17 1.98
N HIS A 36 7.48 -3.17 1.24
CA HIS A 36 6.19 -3.82 1.35
C HIS A 36 6.00 -4.44 2.75
N LEU A 37 4.94 -4.04 3.44
CA LEU A 37 4.67 -4.48 4.81
C LEU A 37 3.28 -5.11 4.93
N THR A 38 3.22 -6.26 5.61
CA THR A 38 1.95 -6.87 6.03
C THR A 38 1.53 -6.31 7.40
N PRO A 39 0.25 -6.35 7.78
CA PRO A 39 -0.17 -5.99 9.14
C PRO A 39 0.55 -6.79 10.21
N THR A 40 0.83 -8.07 9.96
CA THR A 40 1.59 -8.94 10.87
C THR A 40 3.03 -8.45 11.04
N ALA A 41 3.71 -8.10 9.95
CA ALA A 41 5.08 -7.56 10.01
C ALA A 41 5.13 -6.24 10.79
N ILE A 42 4.13 -5.37 10.59
CA ILE A 42 4.00 -4.12 11.33
C ILE A 42 3.78 -4.41 12.82
N TYR A 43 2.90 -5.35 13.13
CA TYR A 43 2.61 -5.78 14.50
C TYR A 43 3.87 -6.28 15.20
N GLU A 44 4.62 -7.17 14.57
CA GLU A 44 5.89 -7.70 15.11
C GLU A 44 6.90 -6.58 15.36
N LYS A 45 7.04 -5.65 14.41
CA LYS A 45 7.96 -4.52 14.52
C LYS A 45 7.59 -3.58 15.66
N VAL A 46 6.32 -3.30 15.84
CA VAL A 46 5.79 -2.46 16.93
C VAL A 46 6.02 -3.13 18.28
N HIS A 47 5.85 -4.44 18.38
CA HIS A 47 6.02 -5.20 19.62
C HIS A 47 7.48 -5.38 20.04
N GLN A 48 8.43 -5.27 19.12
CA GLN A 48 9.86 -5.27 19.46
C GLN A 48 10.23 -4.09 20.37
N ASP A 49 9.51 -2.98 20.25
CA ASP A 49 9.71 -1.77 21.08
C ASP A 49 8.91 -1.79 22.38
N GLN A 50 8.42 -2.95 22.82
CA GLN A 50 7.68 -3.19 24.08
C GLN A 50 6.37 -2.41 24.22
N LEU A 51 5.75 -2.02 23.12
CA LEU A 51 4.49 -1.28 23.14
C LEU A 51 3.32 -2.22 22.89
N HIS A 52 2.31 -2.13 23.76
CA HIS A 52 1.09 -2.93 23.63
C HIS A 52 0.08 -2.24 22.72
N ILE A 53 0.30 -2.41 21.41
CA ILE A 53 -0.63 -1.90 20.39
C ILE A 53 -1.32 -3.08 19.72
N GLY A 54 -2.64 -3.12 19.79
CA GLY A 54 -3.43 -4.20 19.21
C GLY A 54 -3.53 -4.11 17.68
N LEU A 55 -3.86 -5.23 17.07
CA LEU A 55 -4.06 -5.32 15.60
C LEU A 55 -5.15 -4.36 15.11
N VAL A 56 -6.18 -4.12 15.91
CA VAL A 56 -7.26 -3.19 15.55
C VAL A 56 -6.74 -1.77 15.38
N THR A 57 -5.88 -1.30 16.27
CA THR A 57 -5.25 0.03 16.18
C THR A 57 -4.36 0.13 14.96
N ILE A 58 -3.58 -0.90 14.67
CA ILE A 58 -2.73 -0.98 13.48
C ILE A 58 -3.59 -0.91 12.22
N SER A 59 -4.64 -1.74 12.12
CA SER A 59 -5.53 -1.78 10.96
C SER A 59 -6.24 -0.45 10.72
N ARG A 60 -6.74 0.19 11.77
CA ARG A 60 -7.38 1.52 11.67
C ARG A 60 -6.41 2.59 11.19
N THR A 61 -5.18 2.55 11.65
CA THR A 61 -4.15 3.49 11.20
C THR A 61 -3.84 3.28 9.72
N LEU A 62 -3.69 2.03 9.29
CA LEU A 62 -3.47 1.68 7.88
C LEU A 62 -4.63 2.12 6.99
N GLU A 63 -5.87 1.95 7.42
CA GLU A 63 -7.05 2.42 6.69
C GLU A 63 -7.03 3.93 6.47
N ILE A 64 -6.70 4.70 7.51
CA ILE A 64 -6.61 6.16 7.42
C ILE A 64 -5.51 6.56 6.42
N LEU A 65 -4.33 5.95 6.52
CA LEU A 65 -3.20 6.26 5.64
C LEU A 65 -3.51 5.90 4.17
N THR A 66 -4.22 4.81 3.94
CA THR A 66 -4.67 4.40 2.61
C THR A 66 -5.71 5.39 2.05
N ARG A 67 -6.68 5.78 2.88
CA ARG A 67 -7.70 6.78 2.50
C ARG A 67 -7.07 8.11 2.12
N LEU A 68 -6.01 8.51 2.80
CA LEU A 68 -5.26 9.74 2.53
C LEU A 68 -4.24 9.56 1.38
N LYS A 69 -4.21 8.41 0.75
CA LYS A 69 -3.30 8.09 -0.37
C LYS A 69 -1.81 8.22 -0.03
N LEU A 70 -1.47 8.02 1.23
CA LEU A 70 -0.08 8.01 1.69
C LEU A 70 0.56 6.63 1.50
N ILE A 71 -0.25 5.59 1.59
CA ILE A 71 0.14 4.21 1.30
C ILE A 71 -0.88 3.57 0.37
N CYS A 72 -0.47 2.51 -0.31
CA CYS A 72 -1.34 1.70 -1.17
C CYS A 72 -1.51 0.31 -0.57
N GLU A 73 -2.74 -0.18 -0.58
CA GLU A 73 -3.05 -1.56 -0.24
C GLU A 73 -2.84 -2.44 -1.47
N LEU A 74 -2.13 -3.55 -1.30
CA LEU A 74 -1.86 -4.54 -2.33
C LEU A 74 -2.65 -5.82 -2.05
N HIS A 75 -3.18 -6.43 -3.10
CA HIS A 75 -4.06 -7.61 -3.01
C HIS A 75 -3.40 -8.85 -3.63
N ALA A 76 -2.09 -8.97 -3.52
CA ALA A 76 -1.34 -10.07 -4.11
C ALA A 76 -1.57 -11.39 -3.36
N GLY A 77 -2.19 -12.34 -4.03
CA GLY A 77 -2.33 -13.71 -3.54
C GLY A 77 -3.47 -13.93 -2.53
N ASP A 78 -3.53 -15.11 -1.97
CA ASP A 78 -4.60 -15.65 -1.11
C ASP A 78 -4.90 -14.80 0.13
N ASN A 79 -5.74 -13.78 0.01
CA ASN A 79 -6.19 -12.93 1.11
C ASN A 79 -5.08 -12.19 1.89
N CYS A 80 -3.86 -12.18 1.36
CA CYS A 80 -2.75 -11.43 1.98
C CYS A 80 -2.83 -9.97 1.62
N ARG A 81 -3.38 -9.17 2.51
CA ARG A 81 -3.29 -7.72 2.42
C ARG A 81 -1.89 -7.27 2.79
N SER A 82 -1.32 -6.44 1.97
CA SER A 82 -0.04 -5.82 2.24
C SER A 82 -0.07 -4.35 1.82
N TYR A 83 0.90 -3.59 2.28
CA TYR A 83 0.93 -2.14 2.09
C TYR A 83 2.29 -1.70 1.59
N THR A 84 2.30 -0.72 0.72
CA THR A 84 3.52 -0.07 0.24
C THR A 84 3.33 1.44 0.21
N ILE A 85 4.43 2.18 0.20
CA ILE A 85 4.38 3.64 0.10
C ILE A 85 3.75 4.03 -1.24
N SER A 86 2.82 4.96 -1.20
CA SER A 86 2.16 5.46 -2.40
C SER A 86 3.11 6.31 -3.23
N ALA A 87 3.29 5.95 -4.50
CA ALA A 87 4.00 6.78 -5.46
C ALA A 87 3.11 7.95 -5.89
N PRO A 88 3.69 9.12 -6.24
CA PRO A 88 2.90 10.24 -6.74
C PRO A 88 2.30 9.92 -8.12
N GLY A 89 1.06 10.36 -8.33
CA GLY A 89 0.36 10.22 -9.59
C GLY A 89 -0.25 8.84 -9.80
N HIS A 90 -0.74 8.63 -11.03
CA HIS A 90 -1.34 7.36 -11.43
C HIS A 90 -0.26 6.30 -11.66
N HIS A 91 -0.37 5.19 -10.97
CA HIS A 91 0.60 4.09 -11.08
C HIS A 91 -0.08 2.75 -10.79
N HIS A 92 0.58 1.69 -11.18
CA HIS A 92 0.18 0.31 -10.95
C HIS A 92 1.32 -0.46 -10.32
N HIS A 93 1.02 -1.65 -9.82
CA HIS A 93 1.99 -2.50 -9.13
C HIS A 93 2.20 -3.82 -9.86
N LEU A 94 3.45 -4.24 -9.90
CA LEU A 94 3.87 -5.58 -10.34
C LEU A 94 4.48 -6.27 -9.12
N ILE A 95 3.93 -7.40 -8.73
CA ILE A 95 4.24 -8.05 -7.45
C ILE A 95 4.80 -9.45 -7.71
N CYS A 96 5.96 -9.73 -7.11
CA CYS A 96 6.52 -11.07 -7.13
C CYS A 96 5.82 -11.95 -6.09
N SER A 97 5.18 -13.02 -6.54
CA SER A 97 4.47 -13.96 -5.67
C SER A 97 5.40 -14.77 -4.76
N ASN A 98 6.69 -14.86 -5.08
CA ASN A 98 7.65 -15.62 -4.30
C ASN A 98 8.34 -14.77 -3.21
N CYS A 99 8.99 -13.67 -3.59
CA CYS A 99 9.75 -12.85 -2.64
C CYS A 99 9.04 -11.58 -2.16
N GLY A 100 7.86 -11.28 -2.70
CA GLY A 100 7.10 -10.09 -2.34
C GLY A 100 7.62 -8.78 -2.91
N LYS A 101 8.63 -8.80 -3.78
CA LYS A 101 9.14 -7.59 -4.42
C LYS A 101 8.03 -6.88 -5.17
N VAL A 102 7.91 -5.56 -4.95
CA VAL A 102 6.93 -4.71 -5.61
C VAL A 102 7.66 -3.71 -6.51
N VAL A 103 7.19 -3.58 -7.73
CA VAL A 103 7.67 -2.58 -8.68
C VAL A 103 6.50 -1.73 -9.14
N ASP A 104 6.63 -0.43 -9.03
CA ASP A 104 5.65 0.52 -9.53
C ASP A 104 5.91 0.81 -11.01
N PHE A 105 4.85 0.90 -11.80
CA PHE A 105 4.96 1.34 -13.18
C PHE A 105 3.84 2.35 -13.51
N PRO A 106 4.18 3.43 -14.22
CA PRO A 106 3.23 4.52 -14.50
C PRO A 106 2.37 4.29 -15.74
N SER A 107 2.78 3.41 -16.65
CA SER A 107 2.06 3.21 -17.91
C SER A 107 0.72 2.54 -17.70
N CYS A 108 -0.31 3.11 -18.35
CA CYS A 108 -1.66 2.58 -18.28
C CYS A 108 -2.32 2.73 -19.66
N GLU A 109 -2.53 1.62 -20.32
CA GLU A 109 -3.17 1.58 -21.65
C GLU A 109 -4.64 1.10 -21.55
N LEU A 110 -5.32 1.46 -20.46
CA LEU A 110 -6.68 1.02 -20.18
C LEU A 110 -7.77 2.02 -20.62
N GLU A 111 -7.41 3.17 -21.18
CA GLU A 111 -8.38 4.19 -21.57
C GLU A 111 -9.38 3.68 -22.59
N GLU A 112 -8.93 2.98 -23.62
CA GLU A 112 -9.81 2.42 -24.64
C GLU A 112 -10.75 1.37 -24.04
N ALA A 113 -10.24 0.51 -23.17
CA ALA A 113 -11.04 -0.50 -22.48
C ALA A 113 -12.10 0.15 -21.58
N GLN A 114 -11.74 1.19 -20.87
CA GLN A 114 -12.66 1.94 -20.01
C GLN A 114 -13.76 2.61 -20.83
N GLN A 115 -13.42 3.26 -21.95
CA GLN A 115 -14.38 3.89 -22.84
C GLN A 115 -15.33 2.88 -23.44
N SER A 116 -14.84 1.75 -23.89
CA SER A 116 -15.64 0.66 -24.45
C SER A 116 -16.63 0.12 -23.42
N LEU A 117 -16.16 -0.17 -22.20
CA LEU A 117 -17.03 -0.65 -21.12
C LEU A 117 -18.08 0.38 -20.71
N SER A 118 -17.70 1.65 -20.67
CA SER A 118 -18.64 2.73 -20.36
C SER A 118 -19.76 2.81 -21.38
N LYS A 119 -19.44 2.69 -22.67
CA LYS A 119 -20.42 2.69 -23.75
C LYS A 119 -21.34 1.47 -23.73
N GLN A 120 -20.79 0.29 -23.45
CA GLN A 120 -21.55 -0.97 -23.43
C GLN A 120 -22.48 -1.07 -22.22
N THR A 121 -22.07 -0.55 -21.08
CA THR A 121 -22.75 -0.73 -19.79
C THR A 121 -23.53 0.49 -19.31
N GLY A 122 -23.23 1.68 -19.85
CA GLY A 122 -23.77 2.94 -19.35
C GLY A 122 -23.13 3.43 -18.06
N PHE A 123 -22.06 2.78 -17.58
CA PHE A 123 -21.38 3.18 -16.36
C PHE A 123 -20.47 4.39 -16.61
N ARG A 124 -20.46 5.31 -15.64
CA ARG A 124 -19.40 6.30 -15.54
C ARG A 124 -18.24 5.63 -14.79
N ILE A 125 -17.12 5.45 -15.47
CA ILE A 125 -15.96 4.80 -14.88
C ILE A 125 -15.03 5.87 -14.33
N ASP A 126 -14.86 5.91 -13.00
CA ASP A 126 -14.05 6.91 -12.29
C ASP A 126 -12.63 6.42 -11.98
N GLY A 127 -12.34 5.15 -12.19
CA GLY A 127 -11.02 4.58 -11.92
C GLY A 127 -10.97 3.08 -12.17
N HIS A 128 -9.81 2.51 -11.88
CA HIS A 128 -9.60 1.07 -12.00
C HIS A 128 -8.53 0.60 -11.01
N LEU A 129 -8.56 -0.68 -10.73
CA LEU A 129 -7.53 -1.37 -9.95
C LEU A 129 -6.81 -2.35 -10.87
N LEU A 130 -5.51 -2.21 -11.01
CA LEU A 130 -4.68 -3.09 -11.83
C LEU A 130 -3.43 -3.48 -11.07
N GLU A 131 -3.26 -4.77 -10.87
CA GLU A 131 -2.06 -5.36 -10.30
C GLU A 131 -1.64 -6.56 -11.16
N PHE A 132 -0.36 -6.68 -11.45
CA PHE A 132 0.19 -7.87 -12.10
C PHE A 132 0.96 -8.68 -11.07
N ILE A 133 0.77 -9.98 -11.09
CA ILE A 133 1.39 -10.92 -10.18
C ILE A 133 2.21 -11.92 -10.99
N GLY A 134 3.45 -12.13 -10.59
CA GLY A 134 4.33 -13.05 -11.30
C GLY A 134 5.61 -13.31 -10.51
N LEU A 135 6.67 -13.69 -11.19
CA LEU A 135 7.98 -13.94 -10.60
C LEU A 135 8.99 -12.89 -11.09
N CYS A 136 9.69 -12.27 -10.16
CA CYS A 136 10.78 -11.36 -10.53
C CYS A 136 11.96 -12.13 -11.14
N GLN A 137 12.85 -11.42 -11.81
CA GLN A 137 13.97 -12.03 -12.54
C GLN A 137 14.82 -12.95 -11.65
N ALA A 138 15.07 -12.54 -10.40
CA ALA A 138 15.85 -13.35 -9.46
C ALA A 138 15.12 -14.66 -9.11
N CYS A 139 13.81 -14.58 -8.82
CA CYS A 139 13.03 -15.76 -8.47
C CYS A 139 12.80 -16.72 -9.65
N GLN A 140 12.72 -16.22 -10.87
CA GLN A 140 12.66 -17.07 -12.07
C GLN A 140 13.87 -17.98 -12.21
N LYS A 141 15.05 -17.49 -11.84
CA LYS A 141 16.30 -18.29 -11.91
C LYS A 141 16.33 -19.44 -10.92
N GLU A 142 15.62 -19.32 -9.79
CA GLU A 142 15.54 -20.38 -8.79
C GLU A 142 14.66 -21.57 -9.26
N TYR A 143 13.77 -21.33 -10.24
CA TYR A 143 12.84 -22.34 -10.77
C TYR A 143 13.26 -22.93 -12.10
N THR A 144 14.37 -22.51 -12.65
CA THR A 144 15.01 -23.10 -13.82
C THR A 144 16.27 -23.84 -13.40
#